data_429246af68fd1b37f44172da717ac9e8
#
_entry.id   429246af68fd1b37f44172da717ac9e8
#
_cell.length_a   1.000
_cell.length_b   1.000
_cell.length_c   1.000
_cell.angle_alpha   90.00
_cell.angle_beta   90.00
_cell.angle_gamma   90.00
#
_symmetry.space_group_name_H-M   'P 1'
#
loop_
_entity.id
_entity.type
_entity.pdbx_description
1 polymer ?
#
loop_
_entity_poly.entity_id
_entity_poly.type
_entity_poly.pdbx_seq_one_letter_code
_entity_poly.pdbx_strand_id
1 'polypeptide(L)'
;MAPDSTFVLLDGSRQTTADMKGRVTLVNFWATSCAPCIAEMPRLIATHNRYKAQGFDTMAVAMRYDPPSYVVNYSETRKLPFQVAIDNTGSLAQAWGDVERTPTAYLVNKRGEIVKSYVGEPDFFALHQLIEKLLADTPS
;
A
#
# COMPACT_ATOMS: atom_id res chain seq x y z
N MET A 1 12.76 -8.93 5.45
CA MET A 1 12.43 -7.57 5.97
C MET A 1 12.05 -6.64 4.83
N ALA A 2 11.06 -5.81 5.05
CA ALA A 2 10.77 -4.75 4.11
C ALA A 2 11.97 -3.79 4.04
N PRO A 3 12.30 -3.24 2.85
CA PRO A 3 13.42 -2.31 2.74
C PRO A 3 13.13 -1.03 3.51
N ASP A 4 14.16 -0.48 4.15
CA ASP A 4 14.05 0.82 4.83
C ASP A 4 13.62 1.87 3.81
N SER A 5 12.49 2.50 4.05
CA SER A 5 11.87 3.40 3.08
C SER A 5 11.29 4.61 3.78
N THR A 6 11.27 5.73 3.06
CA THR A 6 10.56 6.93 3.47
C THR A 6 9.49 7.23 2.44
N PHE A 7 8.25 7.27 2.88
CA PHE A 7 7.11 7.58 2.03
C PHE A 7 6.74 9.05 2.23
N VAL A 8 6.76 9.82 1.14
CA VAL A 8 6.35 11.23 1.18
C VAL A 8 4.88 11.30 0.83
N LEU A 9 4.06 11.69 1.79
CA LEU A 9 2.61 11.73 1.64
C LEU A 9 2.15 12.97 0.89
N LEU A 10 0.88 13.01 0.50
CA LEU A 10 0.35 14.11 -0.32
C LEU A 10 0.42 15.46 0.36
N ASP A 11 0.37 15.50 1.69
CA ASP A 11 0.47 16.73 2.48
C ASP A 11 1.93 17.12 2.76
N GLY A 12 2.90 16.40 2.22
CA GLY A 12 4.32 16.63 2.44
C GLY A 12 4.88 15.98 3.69
N SER A 13 4.06 15.41 4.54
CA SER A 13 4.54 14.66 5.70
C SER A 13 5.22 13.36 5.28
N ARG A 14 5.97 12.76 6.19
CA ARG A 14 6.72 11.55 5.91
C ARG A 14 6.36 10.43 6.85
N GLN A 15 6.33 9.23 6.31
CA GLN A 15 6.15 8.01 7.07
C GLN A 15 7.22 7.01 6.65
N THR A 16 7.80 6.28 7.60
CA THR A 16 8.87 5.33 7.32
C THR A 16 8.38 3.90 7.52
N THR A 17 9.15 2.94 6.98
CA THR A 17 8.88 1.52 7.24
C THR A 17 8.93 1.20 8.73
N ALA A 18 9.78 1.88 9.50
CA ALA A 18 9.83 1.69 10.95
C ALA A 18 8.50 2.06 11.61
N ASP A 19 7.80 3.07 11.10
CA ASP A 19 6.50 3.50 11.61
C ASP A 19 5.40 2.46 11.38
N MET A 20 5.61 1.52 10.46
CA MET A 20 4.63 0.46 10.16
C MET A 20 4.68 -0.69 11.16
N LYS A 21 5.76 -0.81 11.94
CA LYS A 21 5.89 -1.90 12.91
C LYS A 21 4.77 -1.84 13.94
N GLY A 22 4.23 -2.99 14.29
CA GLY A 22 3.09 -3.11 15.17
C GLY A 22 1.76 -3.17 14.45
N ARG A 23 1.73 -2.86 13.16
CA ARG A 23 0.55 -2.98 12.31
C ARG A 23 0.82 -3.89 11.14
N VAL A 24 -0.25 -4.47 10.58
CA VAL A 24 -0.19 -5.22 9.32
C VAL A 24 -0.47 -4.22 8.22
N THR A 25 0.45 -4.09 7.27
CA THR A 25 0.34 -3.05 6.22
C THR A 25 0.37 -3.68 4.85
N LEU A 26 -0.53 -3.24 3.98
CA LEU A 26 -0.49 -3.53 2.55
C LEU A 26 0.11 -2.33 1.84
N VAL A 27 1.28 -2.52 1.24
CA VAL A 27 1.95 -1.48 0.43
C VAL A 27 1.61 -1.75 -1.03
N ASN A 28 0.83 -0.85 -1.64
CA ASN A 28 0.29 -1.03 -2.98
C ASN A 28 0.86 0.02 -3.94
N PHE A 29 1.57 -0.44 -4.98
CA PHE A 29 2.07 0.42 -6.05
C PHE A 29 1.01 0.51 -7.15
N TRP A 30 0.64 1.74 -7.53
CA TRP A 30 -0.46 2.01 -8.44
C TRP A 30 -0.21 3.24 -9.30
N ALA A 31 -1.10 3.51 -10.24
CA ALA A 31 -1.10 4.74 -11.04
C ALA A 31 -2.53 5.07 -11.45
N THR A 32 -2.82 6.36 -11.62
CA THR A 32 -4.14 6.80 -12.09
C THR A 32 -4.42 6.35 -13.53
N SER A 33 -3.37 6.11 -14.31
CA SER A 33 -3.47 5.61 -15.68
C SER A 33 -3.60 4.10 -15.78
N CYS A 34 -3.52 3.40 -14.66
CA CYS A 34 -3.55 1.94 -14.61
C CYS A 34 -5.00 1.47 -14.41
N ALA A 35 -5.62 0.97 -15.49
CA ALA A 35 -7.02 0.55 -15.44
C ALA A 35 -7.28 -0.55 -14.39
N PRO A 36 -6.46 -1.62 -14.29
CA PRO A 36 -6.66 -2.62 -13.23
C PRO A 36 -6.53 -2.05 -11.83
N CYS A 37 -5.64 -1.07 -11.62
CA CYS A 37 -5.49 -0.40 -10.32
C CYS A 37 -6.77 0.31 -9.92
N ILE A 38 -7.36 1.04 -10.85
CA ILE A 38 -8.60 1.78 -10.62
C ILE A 38 -9.76 0.81 -10.38
N ALA A 39 -9.81 -0.30 -11.13
CA ALA A 39 -10.85 -1.31 -10.98
C ALA A 39 -10.83 -1.98 -9.61
N GLU A 40 -9.64 -2.20 -9.03
CA GLU A 40 -9.54 -2.83 -7.71
C GLU A 40 -9.70 -1.86 -6.54
N MET A 41 -9.61 -0.55 -6.79
CA MET A 41 -9.59 0.45 -5.71
C MET A 41 -10.78 0.33 -4.75
N PRO A 42 -12.03 0.11 -5.21
CA PRO A 42 -13.14 -0.09 -4.26
C PRO A 42 -12.92 -1.25 -3.29
N ARG A 43 -12.29 -2.32 -3.73
CA ARG A 43 -12.01 -3.47 -2.87
C ARG A 43 -10.88 -3.20 -1.88
N LEU A 44 -9.88 -2.41 -2.28
CA LEU A 44 -8.84 -1.96 -1.36
C LEU A 44 -9.43 -1.07 -0.27
N ILE A 45 -10.31 -0.16 -0.65
CA ILE A 45 -11.01 0.72 0.31
C ILE A 45 -11.83 -0.12 1.29
N ALA A 46 -12.59 -1.09 0.78
CA ALA A 46 -13.41 -1.95 1.63
C ALA A 46 -12.55 -2.77 2.59
N THR A 47 -11.42 -3.30 2.11
CA THR A 47 -10.48 -4.06 2.93
C THR A 47 -9.89 -3.19 4.04
N HIS A 48 -9.45 -1.98 3.69
CA HIS A 48 -8.91 -1.04 4.66
C HIS A 48 -9.92 -0.71 5.75
N ASN A 49 -11.14 -0.36 5.35
CA ASN A 49 -12.20 0.00 6.29
C ASN A 49 -12.60 -1.16 7.20
N ARG A 50 -12.55 -2.39 6.67
CA ARG A 50 -12.89 -3.58 7.45
C ARG A 50 -11.90 -3.86 8.58
N TYR A 51 -10.61 -3.66 8.33
CA TYR A 51 -9.58 -4.12 9.25
C TYR A 51 -8.80 -3.00 9.97
N LYS A 52 -9.01 -1.74 9.60
CA LYS A 52 -8.23 -0.63 10.19
C LYS A 52 -8.32 -0.56 11.71
N ALA A 53 -9.48 -0.84 12.27
CA ALA A 53 -9.67 -0.79 13.72
C ALA A 53 -8.95 -1.93 14.44
N GLN A 54 -8.55 -2.97 13.72
CA GLN A 54 -7.84 -4.13 14.26
C GLN A 54 -6.33 -4.02 14.12
N GLY A 55 -5.81 -2.92 13.55
CA GLY A 55 -4.38 -2.71 13.40
C GLY A 55 -3.87 -2.93 11.98
N PHE A 56 -4.75 -2.88 11.00
CA PHE A 56 -4.39 -2.95 9.59
C PHE A 56 -4.26 -1.55 9.00
N ASP A 57 -3.29 -1.37 8.10
CA ASP A 57 -3.10 -0.11 7.38
C ASP A 57 -2.80 -0.38 5.91
N THR A 58 -2.94 0.66 5.09
CA THR A 58 -2.67 0.60 3.66
C THR A 58 -1.81 1.80 3.29
N MET A 59 -0.74 1.56 2.53
CA MET A 59 0.09 2.60 1.97
C MET A 59 0.03 2.48 0.45
N ALA A 60 -0.67 3.41 -0.20
CA ALA A 60 -0.78 3.43 -1.66
C ALA A 60 0.31 4.33 -2.24
N VAL A 61 1.22 3.75 -3.01
CA VAL A 61 2.39 4.45 -3.57
C VAL A 61 2.17 4.65 -5.06
N ALA A 62 1.96 5.91 -5.47
CA ALA A 62 1.80 6.24 -6.88
C ALA A 62 3.16 6.22 -7.58
N MET A 63 3.21 5.59 -8.75
CA MET A 63 4.44 5.45 -9.52
C MET A 63 4.96 6.81 -9.99
N ARG A 64 6.28 6.90 -10.21
CA ARG A 64 6.97 8.15 -10.53
C ARG A 64 6.45 8.85 -11.79
N TYR A 65 5.93 8.09 -12.74
CA TYR A 65 5.43 8.66 -14.01
C TYR A 65 4.02 9.25 -13.89
N ASP A 66 3.37 9.05 -12.76
CA ASP A 66 2.00 9.54 -12.55
C ASP A 66 2.07 11.02 -12.14
N PRO A 67 1.45 11.94 -12.89
CA PRO A 67 1.49 13.36 -12.51
C PRO A 67 0.93 13.57 -11.11
N PRO A 68 1.64 14.29 -10.22
CA PRO A 68 1.16 14.51 -8.85
C PRO A 68 -0.24 15.09 -8.77
N SER A 69 -0.58 16.00 -9.68
CA SER A 69 -1.93 16.61 -9.71
C SER A 69 -3.02 15.57 -9.95
N TYR A 70 -2.73 14.54 -10.75
CA TYR A 70 -3.68 13.45 -11.01
C TYR A 70 -3.88 12.60 -9.76
N VAL A 71 -2.79 12.31 -9.04
CA VAL A 71 -2.84 11.52 -7.81
C VAL A 71 -3.64 12.26 -6.74
N VAL A 72 -3.36 13.54 -6.55
CA VAL A 72 -4.08 14.39 -5.58
C VAL A 72 -5.57 14.45 -5.93
N ASN A 73 -5.89 14.73 -7.19
CA ASN A 73 -7.28 14.84 -7.63
C ASN A 73 -8.05 13.53 -7.43
N TYR A 74 -7.43 12.40 -7.81
CA TYR A 74 -8.06 11.10 -7.61
C TYR A 74 -8.30 10.81 -6.13
N SER A 75 -7.29 11.06 -5.30
CA SER A 75 -7.36 10.79 -3.86
C SER A 75 -8.45 11.63 -3.18
N GLU A 76 -8.59 12.89 -3.56
CA GLU A 76 -9.59 13.80 -2.99
C GLU A 76 -10.99 13.46 -3.48
N THR A 77 -11.18 13.26 -4.78
CA THR A 77 -12.51 12.99 -5.35
C THR A 77 -13.06 11.64 -4.90
N ARG A 78 -12.18 10.65 -4.72
CA ARG A 78 -12.58 9.30 -4.25
C ARG A 78 -12.53 9.17 -2.74
N LYS A 79 -12.03 10.19 -2.02
CA LYS A 79 -11.94 10.20 -0.56
C LYS A 79 -11.24 8.94 -0.05
N LEU A 80 -10.04 8.69 -0.57
CA LEU A 80 -9.27 7.50 -0.17
C LEU A 80 -9.03 7.54 1.33
N PRO A 81 -9.39 6.47 2.08
CA PRO A 81 -9.33 6.48 3.55
C PRO A 81 -7.96 6.13 4.11
N PHE A 82 -6.99 5.86 3.25
CA PHE A 82 -5.65 5.42 3.66
C PHE A 82 -4.58 6.39 3.14
N GLN A 83 -3.33 6.15 3.57
CA GLN A 83 -2.20 6.98 3.19
C GLN A 83 -1.87 6.80 1.72
N VAL A 84 -1.58 7.92 1.05
CA VAL A 84 -1.15 7.94 -0.34
C VAL A 84 0.19 8.67 -0.40
N ALA A 85 1.17 8.02 -1.00
CA ALA A 85 2.51 8.59 -1.23
C ALA A 85 2.78 8.66 -2.72
N ILE A 86 3.72 9.51 -3.10
CA ILE A 86 4.19 9.64 -4.48
C ILE A 86 5.67 9.24 -4.52
N ASP A 87 6.00 8.33 -5.42
CA ASP A 87 7.37 7.88 -5.63
C ASP A 87 8.05 8.76 -6.68
N ASN A 88 8.37 10.01 -6.30
CA ASN A 88 8.86 11.03 -7.23
C ASN A 88 10.08 10.61 -8.03
N THR A 89 10.99 9.87 -7.40
CA THR A 89 12.27 9.49 -8.02
C THR A 89 12.29 8.06 -8.54
N GLY A 90 11.27 7.26 -8.22
CA GLY A 90 11.25 5.84 -8.51
C GLY A 90 12.06 5.00 -7.54
N SER A 91 12.62 5.61 -6.50
CA SER A 91 13.47 4.89 -5.54
C SER A 91 12.70 3.87 -4.72
N LEU A 92 11.43 4.13 -4.41
CA LEU A 92 10.60 3.16 -3.68
C LEU A 92 10.33 1.92 -4.52
N ALA A 93 9.89 2.11 -5.76
CA ALA A 93 9.64 0.98 -6.67
C ALA A 93 10.89 0.15 -6.86
N GLN A 94 12.04 0.80 -7.00
CA GLN A 94 13.33 0.11 -7.15
C GLN A 94 13.67 -0.70 -5.91
N ALA A 95 13.54 -0.11 -4.73
CA ALA A 95 13.90 -0.74 -3.45
C ALA A 95 12.97 -1.93 -3.12
N TRP A 96 11.70 -1.85 -3.50
CA TRP A 96 10.71 -2.88 -3.17
C TRP A 96 10.66 -4.03 -4.19
N GLY A 97 11.65 -4.14 -5.06
CA GLY A 97 11.78 -5.27 -5.98
C GLY A 97 11.68 -4.88 -7.45
N ASP A 98 12.16 -3.69 -7.80
CA ASP A 98 12.12 -3.16 -9.17
C ASP A 98 10.71 -3.23 -9.75
N VAL A 99 9.75 -2.67 -9.05
CA VAL A 99 8.35 -2.69 -9.44
C VAL A 99 8.18 -1.98 -10.78
N GLU A 100 7.71 -2.71 -11.78
CA GLU A 100 7.44 -2.19 -13.12
C GLU A 100 5.96 -2.29 -13.48
N ARG A 101 5.30 -3.34 -12.99
CA ARG A 101 3.89 -3.60 -13.29
C ARG A 101 3.00 -3.09 -12.16
N THR A 102 1.85 -2.54 -12.52
CA THR A 102 0.84 -2.12 -11.55
C THR A 102 -0.48 -2.79 -11.85
N PRO A 103 -1.26 -3.15 -10.83
CA PRO A 103 -0.90 -3.04 -9.42
C PRO A 103 0.10 -4.09 -8.98
N THR A 104 0.99 -3.72 -8.06
CA THR A 104 1.86 -4.65 -7.35
C THR A 104 1.76 -4.31 -5.87
N ALA A 105 1.52 -5.30 -5.03
CA ALA A 105 1.34 -5.08 -3.61
C ALA A 105 2.17 -6.03 -2.78
N TYR A 106 2.52 -5.58 -1.58
CA TYR A 106 3.29 -6.35 -0.60
C TYR A 106 2.56 -6.30 0.73
N LEU A 107 2.33 -7.47 1.32
CA LEU A 107 1.74 -7.55 2.65
C LEU A 107 2.86 -7.69 3.67
N VAL A 108 2.91 -6.75 4.62
CA VAL A 108 3.97 -6.62 5.62
C VAL A 108 3.35 -6.92 6.99
N ASN A 109 3.98 -7.82 7.75
CA ASN A 109 3.48 -8.19 9.08
C ASN A 109 3.89 -7.17 10.15
N LYS A 110 3.50 -7.42 11.40
CA LYS A 110 3.76 -6.50 12.51
C LYS A 110 5.24 -6.33 12.85
N ARG A 111 6.08 -7.27 12.41
CA ARG A 111 7.54 -7.18 12.59
C ARG A 111 8.25 -6.44 11.47
N GLY A 112 7.52 -6.01 10.44
CA GLY A 112 8.10 -5.33 9.29
C GLY A 112 8.63 -6.28 8.23
N GLU A 113 8.19 -7.53 8.22
CA GLU A 113 8.60 -8.52 7.23
C GLU A 113 7.57 -8.63 6.11
N ILE A 114 8.04 -8.67 4.86
CA ILE A 114 7.17 -8.95 3.71
C ILE A 114 6.82 -10.44 3.76
N VAL A 115 5.53 -10.74 3.88
CA VAL A 115 5.07 -12.14 3.95
C VAL A 115 4.44 -12.62 2.66
N LYS A 116 4.00 -11.70 1.79
CA LYS A 116 3.39 -12.04 0.52
C LYS A 116 3.51 -10.88 -0.45
N SER A 117 3.74 -11.21 -1.73
CA SER A 117 3.69 -10.22 -2.82
C SER A 117 2.61 -10.62 -3.82
N TYR A 118 2.01 -9.60 -4.43
CA TYR A 118 0.95 -9.77 -5.42
C TYR A 118 1.29 -8.93 -6.64
N VAL A 119 1.36 -9.55 -7.81
CA VAL A 119 1.47 -8.85 -9.08
C VAL A 119 0.12 -8.99 -9.77
N GLY A 120 -0.53 -7.86 -10.03
CA GLY A 120 -1.91 -7.85 -10.46
C GLY A 120 -2.87 -7.87 -9.29
N GLU A 121 -4.16 -7.98 -9.56
CA GLU A 121 -5.19 -7.97 -8.53
C GLU A 121 -5.09 -9.24 -7.67
N PRO A 122 -5.03 -9.11 -6.34
CA PRO A 122 -5.01 -10.28 -5.48
C PRO A 122 -6.37 -10.97 -5.42
N ASP A 123 -6.36 -12.25 -5.02
CA ASP A 123 -7.59 -12.91 -4.58
C ASP A 123 -7.95 -12.31 -3.21
N PHE A 124 -8.98 -11.47 -3.17
CA PHE A 124 -9.32 -10.74 -1.95
C PHE A 124 -9.80 -11.65 -0.83
N PHE A 125 -10.42 -12.78 -1.14
CA PHE A 125 -10.80 -13.75 -0.12
C PHE A 125 -9.56 -14.29 0.59
N ALA A 126 -8.58 -14.75 -0.17
CA ALA A 126 -7.32 -15.26 0.39
C ALA A 126 -6.54 -14.16 1.10
N LEU A 127 -6.54 -12.94 0.56
CA LEU A 127 -5.89 -11.79 1.20
C LEU A 127 -6.50 -11.51 2.56
N HIS A 128 -7.83 -11.50 2.66
CA HIS A 128 -8.53 -11.27 3.94
C HIS A 128 -8.17 -12.34 4.97
N GLN A 129 -8.11 -13.60 4.56
CA GLN A 129 -7.72 -14.68 5.48
C GLN A 129 -6.30 -14.48 6.00
N LEU A 130 -5.37 -14.08 5.14
CA LEU A 130 -3.99 -13.85 5.55
C LEU A 130 -3.88 -12.61 6.45
N ILE A 131 -4.60 -11.53 6.14
CA ILE A 131 -4.65 -10.35 7.00
C ILE A 131 -5.13 -10.73 8.41
N GLU A 132 -6.22 -11.49 8.49
CA GLU A 132 -6.79 -11.91 9.78
C GLU A 132 -5.79 -12.74 10.58
N LYS A 133 -5.08 -13.64 9.90
CA LYS A 133 -4.04 -14.46 10.54
C LYS A 133 -2.92 -13.58 11.09
N LEU A 134 -2.44 -12.63 10.30
CA LEU A 134 -1.33 -11.75 10.70
C LEU A 134 -1.74 -10.79 11.82
N LEU A 135 -3.00 -10.34 11.83
CA LEU A 135 -3.52 -9.48 12.88
C LEU A 135 -3.59 -10.22 14.22
N ALA A 136 -3.81 -11.53 14.19
CA ALA A 136 -3.86 -12.36 15.39
C ALA A 136 -2.47 -12.61 15.98
N ASP A 137 -1.41 -12.45 15.20
CA ASP A 137 -0.05 -12.68 15.66
C ASP A 137 0.38 -11.56 16.63
N THR A 138 1.15 -11.95 17.65
CA THR A 138 1.71 -10.99 18.60
C THR A 138 3.09 -10.58 18.11
N PRO A 139 3.40 -9.28 18.03
CA PRO A 139 4.75 -8.86 17.70
C PRO A 139 5.68 -9.22 18.84
N SER A 140 6.79 -9.86 18.53
CA SER A 140 7.78 -10.27 19.52
C SER A 140 9.00 -9.35 19.50
#